data_0ca013cdc3becd7cb02919cb319b8369
#
_entry.id   0ca013cdc3becd7cb02919cb319b8369
#
_cell.length_a   1.000
_cell.length_b   1.000
_cell.length_c   1.000
_cell.angle_alpha   90.00
_cell.angle_beta   90.00
_cell.angle_gamma   90.00
#
_symmetry.space_group_name_H-M   'P 1'
#
loop_
_entity.id
_entity.type
_entity.pdbx_description
1 polymer ?
#
loop_
_entity_poly.entity_id
_entity_poly.type
_entity_poly.pdbx_seq_one_letter_code
_entity_poly.pdbx_strand_id
1 'polypeptide(L)'
;MTETSIIPVFFATDENYVPYLGVSLQSLIAHTAHNKQYEIYILHDSLSEHAQQQLREFKQKNVNISFLKVSDHLQQYQSRLKNNLAFWNQPTYYRLALPLLTANYDKILYCDCDTVFL
;
A
#
# COMPACT_ATOMS: atom_id res chain seq x y z
N MET A 1 -21.48 4.99 22.03
CA MET A 1 -20.55 4.11 21.33
C MET A 1 -19.67 4.95 20.42
N THR A 2 -18.38 4.97 20.70
CA THR A 2 -17.45 5.72 19.85
C THR A 2 -17.06 4.84 18.68
N GLU A 3 -17.27 5.33 17.48
CA GLU A 3 -16.82 4.63 16.30
C GLU A 3 -15.29 4.70 16.23
N THR A 4 -14.67 3.57 15.94
CA THR A 4 -13.23 3.52 15.71
C THR A 4 -12.93 4.20 14.37
N SER A 5 -12.10 5.24 14.39
CA SER A 5 -11.69 5.90 13.17
C SER A 5 -10.77 4.97 12.36
N ILE A 6 -11.05 4.89 11.07
CA ILE A 6 -10.23 4.10 10.14
C ILE A 6 -9.25 5.03 9.44
N ILE A 7 -7.98 4.67 9.49
CA ILE A 7 -6.92 5.41 8.81
C ILE A 7 -6.39 4.55 7.65
N PRO A 8 -6.75 4.85 6.41
CA PRO A 8 -6.21 4.11 5.27
C PRO A 8 -4.82 4.62 4.91
N VAL A 9 -3.87 3.71 4.85
CA VAL A 9 -2.46 4.02 4.53
C VAL A 9 -2.04 3.21 3.32
N PHE A 10 -1.55 3.89 2.30
CA PHE A 10 -1.14 3.26 1.05
C PHE A 10 0.37 3.35 0.87
N PHE A 11 0.97 2.24 0.51
CA PHE A 11 2.37 2.13 0.11
C PHE A 11 2.42 1.53 -1.29
N ALA A 12 3.50 1.78 -2.01
CA ALA A 12 3.78 1.12 -3.27
C ALA A 12 5.17 0.49 -3.18
N THR A 13 5.33 -0.73 -3.67
CA THR A 13 6.61 -1.44 -3.58
C THR A 13 6.83 -2.40 -4.74
N ASP A 14 8.08 -2.81 -4.92
CA ASP A 14 8.48 -3.96 -5.71
C ASP A 14 9.34 -4.88 -4.83
N GLU A 15 9.81 -6.00 -5.41
CA GLU A 15 10.63 -6.95 -4.64
C GLU A 15 11.88 -6.31 -4.03
N ASN A 16 12.49 -5.38 -4.74
CA ASN A 16 13.74 -4.75 -4.30
C ASN A 16 13.56 -3.88 -3.06
N TYR A 17 12.37 -3.30 -2.89
CA TYR A 17 12.08 -2.39 -1.78
C TYR A 17 11.40 -3.06 -0.59
N VAL A 18 11.16 -4.37 -0.64
CA VAL A 18 10.50 -5.09 0.46
C VAL A 18 11.21 -4.90 1.80
N PRO A 19 12.56 -4.98 1.89
CA PRO A 19 13.23 -4.75 3.17
C PRO A 19 12.98 -3.35 3.73
N TYR A 20 12.97 -2.34 2.87
CA TYR A 20 12.71 -0.96 3.29
C TYR A 20 11.27 -0.80 3.77
N LEU A 21 10.33 -1.39 3.04
CA LEU A 21 8.92 -1.36 3.44
C LEU A 21 8.73 -2.05 4.79
N GLY A 22 9.45 -3.14 5.05
CA GLY A 22 9.42 -3.79 6.35
C GLY A 22 9.79 -2.86 7.49
N VAL A 23 10.84 -2.07 7.32
CA VAL A 23 11.26 -1.07 8.30
C VAL A 23 10.18 0.01 8.45
N SER A 24 9.61 0.47 7.35
CA SER A 24 8.55 1.47 7.35
C SER A 24 7.33 0.97 8.12
N LEU A 25 6.88 -0.24 7.84
CA LEU A 25 5.74 -0.86 8.55
C LEU A 25 6.03 -1.03 10.03
N GLN A 26 7.22 -1.47 10.39
CA GLN A 26 7.61 -1.64 11.79
C GLN A 26 7.54 -0.30 12.52
N SER A 27 8.04 0.76 11.91
CA SER A 27 8.01 2.11 12.53
C SER A 27 6.57 2.62 12.66
N LEU A 28 5.72 2.39 11.66
CA LEU A 28 4.31 2.79 11.72
C LEU A 28 3.60 2.06 12.85
N ILE A 29 3.79 0.75 12.95
CA ILE A 29 3.14 -0.09 13.95
C ILE A 29 3.53 0.32 15.36
N ALA A 30 4.80 0.71 15.55
CA ALA A 30 5.30 1.18 16.84
C ALA A 30 4.63 2.47 17.31
N HIS A 31 3.98 3.21 16.40
CA HIS A 31 3.40 4.53 16.68
C HIS A 31 1.89 4.58 16.45
N THR A 32 1.21 3.43 16.36
CA THR A 32 -0.25 3.40 16.18
C THR A 32 -0.96 3.84 17.46
N ALA A 33 -2.11 4.50 17.28
CA ALA A 33 -2.98 4.86 18.38
C ALA A 33 -3.94 3.70 18.68
N HIS A 34 -4.18 3.44 19.97
CA HIS A 34 -5.03 2.31 20.38
C HIS A 34 -6.49 2.45 19.95
N ASN A 35 -6.95 3.67 19.78
CA ASN A 35 -8.34 3.95 19.41
C ASN A 35 -8.55 4.11 17.91
N LYS A 36 -7.56 3.74 17.10
CA LYS A 36 -7.62 3.83 15.65
C LYS A 36 -7.43 2.48 15.01
N GLN A 37 -8.09 2.28 13.87
CA GLN A 37 -7.92 1.10 13.03
C GLN A 37 -7.12 1.54 11.80
N TYR A 38 -6.02 0.86 11.54
CA TYR A 38 -5.17 1.15 10.39
C TYR A 38 -5.41 0.11 9.30
N GLU A 39 -5.81 0.56 8.13
CA GLU A 39 -5.97 -0.29 6.95
C GLU A 39 -4.83 0.00 6.00
N ILE A 40 -3.85 -0.89 5.96
CA ILE A 40 -2.65 -0.71 5.14
C ILE A 40 -2.85 -1.45 3.82
N TYR A 41 -2.67 -0.73 2.73
CA TYR A 41 -2.77 -1.27 1.38
C TYR A 41 -1.42 -1.15 0.70
N ILE A 42 -0.92 -2.26 0.19
CA ILE A 42 0.38 -2.30 -0.48
C ILE A 42 0.13 -2.51 -1.97
N LEU A 43 0.44 -1.48 -2.75
CA LEU A 43 0.29 -1.50 -4.20
C LEU A 43 1.52 -2.17 -4.80
N HIS A 44 1.29 -3.14 -5.69
CA HIS A 44 2.36 -3.86 -6.38
C HIS A 44 1.87 -4.34 -7.72
N ASP A 45 2.76 -4.91 -8.51
CA ASP A 45 2.38 -5.55 -9.77
C ASP A 45 2.75 -7.04 -9.81
N SER A 46 3.89 -7.40 -9.27
CA SER A 46 4.38 -8.79 -9.33
C SER A 46 5.09 -9.22 -8.06
N LEU A 47 4.62 -8.75 -6.90
CA LEU A 47 5.23 -9.11 -5.62
C LEU A 47 5.05 -10.60 -5.36
N SER A 48 6.13 -11.30 -4.99
CA SER A 48 6.10 -12.73 -4.75
C SER A 48 5.24 -13.10 -3.54
N GLU A 49 4.71 -14.32 -3.52
CA GLU A 49 3.98 -14.83 -2.36
C GLU A 49 4.83 -14.80 -1.09
N HIS A 50 6.11 -15.12 -1.22
CA HIS A 50 7.04 -15.09 -0.09
C HIS A 50 7.14 -13.69 0.51
N ALA A 51 7.33 -12.67 -0.34
CA ALA A 51 7.40 -11.29 0.11
C ALA A 51 6.08 -10.84 0.74
N GLN A 52 4.95 -11.18 0.13
CA GLN A 52 3.64 -10.86 0.70
C GLN A 52 3.46 -11.51 2.07
N GLN A 53 3.89 -12.76 2.22
CA GLN A 53 3.79 -13.46 3.49
C GLN A 53 4.63 -12.79 4.58
N GLN A 54 5.84 -12.39 4.25
CA GLN A 54 6.70 -11.66 5.18
C GLN A 54 6.08 -10.35 5.65
N LEU A 55 5.46 -9.61 4.72
CA LEU A 55 4.84 -8.32 5.06
C LEU A 55 3.54 -8.52 5.85
N ARG A 56 2.80 -9.59 5.60
CA ARG A 56 1.58 -9.89 6.36
C ARG A 56 1.85 -10.15 7.84
N GLU A 57 3.05 -10.57 8.17
CA GLU A 57 3.42 -10.84 9.56
C GLU A 57 3.41 -9.59 10.43
N PHE A 58 3.43 -8.41 9.84
CA PHE A 58 3.35 -7.15 10.57
C PHE A 58 1.93 -6.81 11.05
N LYS A 59 0.91 -7.52 10.58
CA LYS A 59 -0.45 -7.24 11.03
C LYS A 59 -0.59 -7.45 12.54
N GLN A 60 -1.48 -6.67 13.15
CA GLN A 60 -1.81 -6.82 14.56
C GLN A 60 -3.26 -6.42 14.77
N LYS A 61 -3.74 -6.41 16.02
CA LYS A 61 -5.15 -6.21 16.36
C LYS A 61 -5.78 -4.99 15.68
N ASN A 62 -5.05 -3.88 15.65
CA ASN A 62 -5.55 -2.63 15.07
C ASN A 62 -4.92 -2.30 13.71
N VAL A 63 -4.23 -3.25 13.09
CA VAL A 63 -3.56 -3.05 11.80
C VAL A 63 -3.89 -4.22 10.88
N ASN A 64 -4.55 -3.94 9.77
CA ASN A 64 -4.77 -4.91 8.69
C ASN A 64 -3.88 -4.56 7.51
N ILE A 65 -3.37 -5.56 6.82
CA ILE A 65 -2.51 -5.39 5.66
C ILE A 65 -3.12 -6.13 4.48
N SER A 66 -3.35 -5.40 3.39
CA SER A 66 -3.90 -5.94 2.15
C SER A 66 -2.99 -5.61 0.98
N PHE A 67 -3.00 -6.45 -0.05
CA PHE A 67 -2.18 -6.27 -1.23
C PHE A 67 -3.09 -6.01 -2.43
N LEU A 68 -2.77 -4.96 -3.20
CA LEU A 68 -3.53 -4.59 -4.38
C LEU A 68 -2.61 -4.67 -5.60
N LYS A 69 -2.93 -5.56 -6.52
CA LYS A 69 -2.19 -5.66 -7.77
C LYS A 69 -2.69 -4.59 -8.72
N VAL A 70 -1.85 -3.62 -8.99
CA VAL A 70 -2.23 -2.42 -9.73
C VAL A 70 -2.71 -2.75 -11.14
N SER A 71 -2.05 -3.70 -11.82
CA SER A 71 -2.43 -4.07 -13.18
C SER A 71 -3.86 -4.60 -13.27
N ASP A 72 -4.35 -5.30 -12.24
CA ASP A 72 -5.72 -5.81 -12.24
C ASP A 72 -6.75 -4.69 -12.23
N HIS A 73 -6.41 -3.57 -11.60
CA HIS A 73 -7.32 -2.43 -11.47
C HIS A 73 -7.22 -1.45 -12.64
N LEU A 74 -6.15 -1.52 -13.41
CA LEU A 74 -5.90 -0.58 -14.51
C LEU A 74 -6.05 -1.20 -15.90
N GLN A 75 -6.50 -2.44 -16.00
CA GLN A 75 -6.65 -3.13 -17.28
C GLN A 75 -7.44 -2.33 -18.30
N GLN A 76 -8.52 -1.68 -17.85
CA GLN A 76 -9.37 -0.88 -18.74
C GLN A 76 -8.65 0.31 -19.36
N TYR A 77 -7.53 0.72 -18.78
CA TYR A 77 -6.75 1.86 -19.25
C TYR A 77 -5.48 1.46 -20.00
N GLN A 78 -5.15 0.18 -20.06
CA GLN A 78 -3.91 -0.30 -20.66
C GLN A 78 -3.77 0.09 -22.14
N SER A 79 -4.87 0.08 -22.88
CA SER A 79 -4.83 0.43 -24.29
C SER A 79 -4.41 1.89 -24.53
N ARG A 80 -4.73 2.78 -23.60
CA ARG A 80 -4.36 4.20 -23.68
C ARG A 80 -2.91 4.44 -23.27
N LEU A 81 -2.31 3.45 -22.60
CA LEU A 81 -1.03 3.61 -21.91
C LEU A 81 0.06 2.72 -22.49
N LYS A 82 -0.21 2.06 -23.64
CA LYS A 82 0.72 1.15 -24.30
C LYS A 82 2.10 1.76 -24.54
N ASN A 83 2.16 3.05 -24.85
CA ASN A 83 3.42 3.71 -25.16
C ASN A 83 4.28 3.98 -23.94
N ASN A 84 3.74 3.72 -22.73
CA ASN A 84 4.42 4.01 -21.47
C ASN A 84 4.53 2.76 -20.58
N LEU A 85 4.51 1.56 -21.16
CA LEU A 85 4.54 0.31 -20.42
C LEU A 85 5.76 0.20 -19.49
N ALA A 86 6.90 0.77 -19.91
CA ALA A 86 8.11 0.75 -19.07
C ALA A 86 7.92 1.49 -17.74
N PHE A 87 7.03 2.49 -17.71
CA PHE A 87 6.75 3.25 -16.51
C PHE A 87 5.78 2.54 -15.58
N TRP A 88 4.89 1.70 -16.13
CA TRP A 88 3.83 1.03 -15.37
C TRP A 88 4.34 0.04 -14.34
N ASN A 89 5.54 -0.48 -14.56
CA ASN A 89 6.14 -1.46 -13.65
C ASN A 89 6.90 -0.80 -12.50
N GLN A 90 6.91 0.53 -12.44
CA GLN A 90 7.64 1.25 -11.39
C GLN A 90 6.68 1.70 -10.30
N PRO A 91 6.99 1.42 -9.03
CA PRO A 91 6.14 1.81 -7.90
C PRO A 91 5.76 3.29 -7.88
N THR A 92 6.65 4.17 -8.37
CA THR A 92 6.40 5.60 -8.45
C THR A 92 5.12 5.92 -9.22
N TYR A 93 4.79 5.11 -10.24
CA TYR A 93 3.60 5.33 -11.06
C TYR A 93 2.35 4.69 -10.48
N TYR A 94 2.48 3.80 -9.50
CA TYR A 94 1.32 3.16 -8.88
C TYR A 94 0.44 4.18 -8.17
N ARG A 95 1.02 5.26 -7.67
CA ARG A 95 0.24 6.34 -7.03
C ARG A 95 -0.74 7.02 -7.98
N LEU A 96 -0.51 6.92 -9.29
CA LEU A 96 -1.46 7.47 -10.28
C LEU A 96 -2.77 6.69 -10.28
N ALA A 97 -2.76 5.46 -9.78
CA ALA A 97 -3.96 4.64 -9.65
C ALA A 97 -4.76 4.96 -8.40
N LEU A 98 -4.21 5.73 -7.46
CA LEU A 98 -4.85 5.99 -6.17
C LEU A 98 -6.26 6.54 -6.28
N PRO A 99 -6.58 7.50 -7.17
CA PRO A 99 -7.95 7.98 -7.27
C PRO A 99 -8.96 6.89 -7.62
N LEU A 100 -8.53 5.85 -8.34
CA LEU A 100 -9.38 4.72 -8.70
C LEU A 100 -9.51 3.71 -7.57
N LEU A 101 -8.45 3.52 -6.81
CA LEU A 101 -8.38 2.51 -5.76
C LEU A 101 -8.94 3.00 -4.43
N THR A 102 -9.11 4.31 -4.28
CA THR A 102 -9.46 4.94 -3.00
C THR A 102 -10.84 5.57 -2.99
N ALA A 103 -11.71 5.21 -3.95
CA ALA A 103 -13.04 5.81 -4.09
C ALA A 103 -13.91 5.67 -2.83
N ASN A 104 -13.62 4.67 -1.99
CA ASN A 104 -14.38 4.41 -0.76
C ASN A 104 -13.93 5.28 0.43
N TYR A 105 -12.89 6.08 0.26
CA TYR A 105 -12.33 6.89 1.33
C TYR A 105 -12.33 8.36 0.96
N ASP A 106 -12.69 9.22 1.93
CA ASP A 106 -12.63 10.67 1.75
C ASP A 106 -11.18 11.16 1.77
N LYS A 107 -10.34 10.52 2.59
CA LYS A 107 -8.93 10.87 2.74
C LYS A 107 -8.11 9.62 2.91
N ILE A 108 -6.92 9.64 2.36
CA ILE A 108 -5.94 8.57 2.53
C ILE A 108 -4.59 9.17 2.86
N LEU A 109 -3.72 8.35 3.45
CA LEU A 109 -2.31 8.69 3.62
C LEU A 109 -1.52 7.82 2.64
N TYR A 110 -0.73 8.45 1.78
CA TYR A 110 0.20 7.73 0.91
C TYR A 110 1.62 7.98 1.41
N CYS A 111 2.37 6.90 1.59
CA CYS A 111 3.75 6.96 2.08
C CYS A 111 4.69 6.24 1.13
N ASP A 112 5.87 6.78 0.93
CA ASP A 112 6.93 6.07 0.24
C ASP A 112 7.41 4.89 1.11
N CYS A 113 7.83 3.80 0.47
CA CYS A 113 8.19 2.59 1.18
C CYS A 113 9.48 2.69 2.00
N ASP A 114 10.22 3.78 1.88
CA ASP A 114 11.41 4.06 2.67
C ASP A 114 11.18 5.13 3.75
N THR A 115 9.93 5.41 4.07
CA THR A 115 9.53 6.37 5.12
C THR A 115 9.68 5.73 6.49
N VAL A 116 10.16 6.49 7.46
CA VAL A 116 10.24 6.06 8.86
C VAL A 116 9.34 6.96 9.71
N PHE A 117 8.47 6.34 10.50
CA PHE A 117 7.57 7.06 11.41
C PHE A 117 8.26 7.24 12.76
N LEU A 118 8.16 8.45 13.29
CA LEU A 118 8.80 8.81 14.58
C LEU A 118 7.78 9.00 15.69
#